data_6f8b014dd40bfdffa028be0a695540ae
#
_entry.id   6f8b014dd40bfdffa028be0a695540ae
#
_cell.length_a   1.000
_cell.length_b   1.000
_cell.length_c   1.000
_cell.angle_alpha   90.00
_cell.angle_beta   90.00
_cell.angle_gamma   90.00
#
_symmetry.space_group_name_H-M   'P 1'
#
loop_
_entity.id
_entity.type
_entity.pdbx_description
1 polymer ?
#
loop_
_entity_poly.entity_id
_entity_poly.type
_entity_poly.pdbx_seq_one_letter_code
_entity_poly.pdbx_strand_id
1 'polypeptide(L)'
;MKKFENYCSNLNVLSRAGQQDLTNEFIIGGIIDKFHIQFELGWKVLKELLKYEGRQEGNTGSPREVLKAAYSIYGFLDEEIWLAMLKDRNSMTHIYDGAEAQRLVHVILNRYIPEFLRLRDNLQEQYPSSLNLL
;
A
#
# COMPACT_ATOMS: atom_id res chain seq x y z
N MET A 1 -10.09 12.20 5.72
CA MET A 1 -8.72 12.31 5.16
C MET A 1 -8.76 11.98 3.67
N LYS A 2 -8.35 12.92 2.87
CA LYS A 2 -8.40 12.76 1.39
C LYS A 2 -7.48 11.64 0.91
N LYS A 3 -6.31 11.48 1.52
CA LYS A 3 -5.39 10.40 1.16
C LYS A 3 -6.02 9.03 1.41
N PHE A 4 -6.78 8.88 2.50
CA PHE A 4 -7.46 7.62 2.77
C PHE A 4 -8.60 7.36 1.78
N GLU A 5 -9.35 8.38 1.40
CA GLU A 5 -10.37 8.24 0.36
C GLU A 5 -9.75 7.78 -0.95
N ASN A 6 -8.63 8.38 -1.34
CA ASN A 6 -7.90 8.01 -2.55
C ASN A 6 -7.32 6.59 -2.44
N TYR A 7 -6.84 6.22 -1.26
CA TYR A 7 -6.38 4.87 -0.96
C TYR A 7 -7.48 3.85 -1.22
N CYS A 8 -8.67 4.10 -0.67
CA CYS A 8 -9.81 3.21 -0.85
C CYS A 8 -10.26 3.12 -2.31
N SER A 9 -10.30 4.27 -3.02
CA SER A 9 -10.72 4.31 -4.42
C SER A 9 -9.77 3.53 -5.33
N ASN A 10 -8.47 3.72 -5.15
CA ASN A 10 -7.47 2.99 -5.94
C ASN A 10 -7.52 1.49 -5.61
N LEU A 11 -7.72 1.15 -4.34
CA LEU A 11 -7.79 -0.25 -3.90
C LEU A 11 -9.01 -0.96 -4.49
N ASN A 12 -10.14 -0.28 -4.62
CA ASN A 12 -11.33 -0.85 -5.25
C ASN A 12 -11.03 -1.33 -6.67
N VAL A 13 -10.21 -0.61 -7.42
CA VAL A 13 -9.81 -1.01 -8.77
C VAL A 13 -8.73 -2.10 -8.70
N LEU A 14 -7.68 -1.88 -7.91
CA LEU A 14 -6.56 -2.83 -7.79
C LEU A 14 -7.03 -4.22 -7.31
N SER A 15 -8.00 -4.27 -6.41
CA SER A 15 -8.49 -5.55 -5.87
C SER A 15 -9.15 -6.44 -6.92
N ARG A 16 -9.49 -5.88 -8.10
CA ARG A 16 -10.05 -6.64 -9.22
C ARG A 16 -8.99 -7.16 -10.19
N ALA A 17 -7.72 -6.97 -9.88
CA ALA A 17 -6.61 -7.35 -10.76
C ALA A 17 -6.63 -8.84 -11.13
N GLY A 18 -7.02 -9.72 -10.20
CA GLY A 18 -7.08 -11.15 -10.42
C GLY A 18 -8.13 -11.59 -11.44
N GLN A 19 -9.07 -10.71 -11.78
CA GLN A 19 -10.12 -10.97 -12.77
C GLN A 19 -9.71 -10.55 -14.19
N GLN A 20 -8.52 -9.97 -14.34
CA GLN A 20 -8.04 -9.45 -15.61
C GLN A 20 -7.23 -10.48 -16.38
N ASP A 21 -6.99 -10.19 -17.67
CA ASP A 21 -6.13 -11.03 -18.51
C ASP A 21 -4.66 -10.77 -18.16
N LEU A 22 -4.08 -11.64 -17.36
CA LEU A 22 -2.70 -11.50 -16.87
C LEU A 22 -1.65 -11.89 -17.93
N THR A 23 -2.08 -12.23 -19.15
CA THR A 23 -1.16 -12.42 -20.28
C THR A 23 -0.97 -11.13 -21.09
N ASN A 24 -1.81 -10.13 -20.85
CA ASN A 24 -1.77 -8.86 -21.57
C ASN A 24 -0.80 -7.90 -20.87
N GLU A 25 0.26 -7.50 -21.57
CA GLU A 25 1.31 -6.66 -20.97
C GLU A 25 0.82 -5.25 -20.60
N PHE A 26 -0.23 -4.72 -21.25
CA PHE A 26 -0.83 -3.45 -20.82
C PHE A 26 -1.55 -3.61 -19.48
N ILE A 27 -2.22 -4.73 -19.28
CA ILE A 27 -2.87 -5.05 -18.01
C ILE A 27 -1.81 -5.24 -16.92
N ILE A 28 -0.74 -5.97 -17.21
CA ILE A 28 0.37 -6.18 -16.26
C ILE A 28 0.96 -4.83 -15.84
N GLY A 29 1.26 -3.97 -16.80
CA GLY A 29 1.78 -2.62 -16.52
C GLY A 29 0.82 -1.78 -15.69
N GLY A 30 -0.48 -1.86 -16.01
CA GLY A 30 -1.51 -1.14 -15.25
C GLY A 30 -1.63 -1.60 -13.81
N ILE A 31 -1.51 -2.91 -13.55
CA ILE A 31 -1.54 -3.46 -12.20
C ILE A 31 -0.34 -2.96 -11.40
N ILE A 32 0.85 -2.98 -11.99
CA ILE A 32 2.08 -2.50 -11.34
C ILE A 32 1.97 -1.01 -11.01
N ASP A 33 1.45 -0.19 -11.94
CA ASP A 33 1.25 1.23 -11.71
C ASP A 33 0.28 1.47 -10.54
N LYS A 34 -0.81 0.72 -10.49
CA LYS A 34 -1.78 0.86 -9.40
C LYS A 34 -1.21 0.38 -8.07
N PHE A 35 -0.34 -0.62 -8.09
CA PHE A 35 0.39 -1.03 -6.88
C PHE A 35 1.27 0.12 -6.37
N HIS A 36 2.01 0.78 -7.25
CA HIS A 36 2.86 1.92 -6.85
C HIS A 36 2.02 3.03 -6.21
N ILE A 37 0.89 3.37 -6.81
CA ILE A 37 -0.03 4.37 -6.27
C ILE A 37 -0.58 3.92 -4.92
N GLN A 38 -0.99 2.66 -4.82
CA GLN A 38 -1.55 2.11 -3.59
C GLN A 38 -0.55 2.16 -2.45
N PHE A 39 0.69 1.77 -2.71
CA PHE A 39 1.74 1.81 -1.70
C PHE A 39 2.03 3.24 -1.26
N GLU A 40 2.14 4.19 -2.21
CA GLU A 40 2.38 5.60 -1.88
C GLU A 40 1.27 6.16 -0.98
N LEU A 41 0.02 5.90 -1.34
CA LEU A 41 -1.11 6.34 -0.53
C LEU A 41 -1.11 5.66 0.84
N GLY A 42 -0.78 4.38 0.90
CA GLY A 42 -0.79 3.63 2.16
C GLY A 42 0.20 4.16 3.18
N TRP A 43 1.47 4.31 2.81
CA TRP A 43 2.45 4.79 3.77
C TRP A 43 2.21 6.25 4.14
N LYS A 44 1.66 7.06 3.23
CA LYS A 44 1.32 8.46 3.52
C LYS A 44 0.12 8.58 4.45
N VAL A 45 -0.87 7.68 4.33
CA VAL A 45 -1.97 7.59 5.29
C VAL A 45 -1.40 7.25 6.67
N LEU A 46 -0.51 6.27 6.76
CA LEU A 46 0.13 5.91 8.03
C LEU A 46 0.91 7.08 8.61
N LYS A 47 1.60 7.85 7.77
CA LYS A 47 2.33 9.05 8.21
C LYS A 47 1.39 10.08 8.84
N GLU A 48 0.24 10.34 8.21
CA GLU A 48 -0.77 11.25 8.76
C GLU A 48 -1.31 10.75 10.10
N LEU A 49 -1.54 9.44 10.23
CA LEU A 49 -2.01 8.87 11.48
C LEU A 49 -0.96 8.96 12.59
N LEU A 50 0.32 8.74 12.27
CA LEU A 50 1.41 8.92 13.23
C LEU A 50 1.48 10.35 13.72
N LYS A 51 1.26 11.31 12.84
CA LYS A 51 1.20 12.73 13.20
C LYS A 51 0.02 12.98 14.14
N TYR A 52 -1.14 12.43 13.82
CA TYR A 52 -2.34 12.53 14.65
C TYR A 52 -2.09 11.94 16.05
N GLU A 53 -1.34 10.82 16.12
CA GLU A 53 -0.98 10.17 17.38
C GLU A 53 0.19 10.83 18.10
N GLY A 54 0.70 11.95 17.59
CA GLY A 54 1.79 12.71 18.22
C GLY A 54 3.17 12.12 18.01
N ARG A 55 3.36 11.24 17.03
CA ARG A 55 4.68 10.64 16.75
C ARG A 55 5.49 11.55 15.81
N GLN A 56 6.78 11.69 16.09
CA GLN A 56 7.67 12.53 15.31
C GLN A 56 7.82 12.04 13.87
N GLU A 57 7.78 10.75 13.64
CA GLU A 57 7.87 10.16 12.30
C GLU A 57 6.74 10.64 11.39
N GLY A 58 5.59 11.08 11.96
CA GLY A 58 4.51 11.68 11.20
C GLY A 58 4.87 13.02 10.55
N ASN A 59 5.90 13.69 11.05
CA ASN A 59 6.35 14.99 10.52
C ASN A 59 7.55 14.85 9.58
N THR A 60 8.51 13.99 9.92
CA THR A 60 9.81 13.95 9.24
C THR A 60 10.19 12.58 8.71
N GLY A 61 9.41 11.55 8.99
CA GLY A 61 9.78 10.17 8.65
C GLY A 61 9.80 9.88 7.16
N SER A 62 10.82 9.12 6.74
CA SER A 62 10.87 8.49 5.42
C SER A 62 9.88 7.32 5.37
N PRO A 63 9.58 6.76 4.18
CA PRO A 63 8.69 5.59 4.09
C PRO A 63 9.09 4.46 5.04
N ARG A 64 10.36 4.10 5.09
CA ARG A 64 10.84 3.04 5.97
C ARG A 64 10.63 3.37 7.45
N GLU A 65 10.96 4.59 7.86
CA GLU A 65 10.79 5.04 9.24
C GLU A 65 9.32 5.05 9.65
N VAL A 66 8.45 5.53 8.75
CA VAL A 66 7.01 5.57 8.97
C VAL A 66 6.46 4.15 9.13
N LEU A 67 6.85 3.22 8.27
CA LEU A 67 6.38 1.83 8.34
C LEU A 67 6.80 1.16 9.64
N LYS A 68 8.04 1.36 10.06
CA LYS A 68 8.55 0.80 11.32
C LYS A 68 7.83 1.38 12.54
N ALA A 69 7.61 2.69 12.55
CA ALA A 69 6.88 3.36 13.63
C ALA A 69 5.42 2.90 13.66
N ALA A 70 4.78 2.81 12.51
CA ALA A 70 3.39 2.35 12.41
C ALA A 70 3.23 0.91 12.91
N TYR A 71 4.15 0.02 12.55
CA TYR A 71 4.13 -1.36 13.03
C TYR A 71 4.19 -1.43 14.56
N SER A 72 4.96 -0.53 15.20
CA SER A 72 5.07 -0.52 16.67
C SER A 72 3.77 -0.10 17.37
N ILE A 73 2.88 0.59 16.65
CA ILE A 73 1.58 1.06 17.20
C ILE A 73 0.44 0.16 16.76
N TYR A 74 0.42 -0.23 15.48
CA TYR A 74 -0.70 -0.97 14.88
C TYR A 74 -0.31 -2.43 14.72
N GLY A 75 -0.72 -3.26 15.69
CA GLY A 75 -0.39 -4.70 15.71
C GLY A 75 -0.95 -5.49 14.54
N PHE A 76 -1.92 -4.94 13.80
CA PHE A 76 -2.48 -5.61 12.62
C PHE A 76 -1.59 -5.51 11.38
N LEU A 77 -0.58 -4.63 11.36
CA LEU A 77 0.32 -4.50 10.22
C LEU A 77 1.32 -5.64 10.20
N ASP A 78 1.59 -6.17 9.02
CA ASP A 78 2.67 -7.12 8.79
C ASP A 78 3.89 -6.35 8.30
N GLU A 79 4.86 -6.11 9.18
CA GLU A 79 6.06 -5.33 8.85
C GLU A 79 6.83 -5.94 7.68
N GLU A 80 6.96 -7.26 7.65
CA GLU A 80 7.70 -7.95 6.58
C GLU A 80 7.07 -7.67 5.22
N ILE A 81 5.74 -7.75 5.12
CA ILE A 81 5.04 -7.50 3.86
C ILE A 81 5.19 -6.04 3.44
N TRP A 82 5.02 -5.08 4.36
CA TRP A 82 5.16 -3.66 4.01
C TRP A 82 6.57 -3.29 3.59
N LEU A 83 7.59 -3.87 4.23
CA LEU A 83 8.98 -3.65 3.83
C LEU A 83 9.29 -4.32 2.48
N ALA A 84 8.67 -5.47 2.19
CA ALA A 84 8.77 -6.09 0.88
C ALA A 84 8.14 -5.22 -0.22
N MET A 85 6.98 -4.60 0.07
CA MET A 85 6.37 -3.64 -0.85
C MET A 85 7.30 -2.47 -1.14
N LEU A 86 7.94 -1.92 -0.10
CA LEU A 86 8.89 -0.82 -0.25
C LEU A 86 10.06 -1.22 -1.15
N LYS A 87 10.59 -2.41 -0.96
CA LYS A 87 11.67 -2.94 -1.78
C LYS A 87 11.24 -3.07 -3.25
N ASP A 88 10.06 -3.64 -3.49
CA ASP A 88 9.55 -3.79 -4.85
C ASP A 88 9.24 -2.43 -5.49
N ARG A 89 8.70 -1.48 -4.72
CA ARG A 89 8.46 -0.12 -5.21
C ARG A 89 9.76 0.56 -5.63
N ASN A 90 10.85 0.33 -4.90
CA ASN A 90 12.15 0.93 -5.19
C ASN A 90 12.89 0.24 -6.32
N SER A 91 12.50 -0.97 -6.70
CA SER A 91 13.13 -1.73 -7.79
C SER A 91 12.57 -1.27 -9.14
N MET A 92 13.46 -1.04 -10.11
CA MET A 92 13.07 -0.69 -11.48
C MET A 92 13.22 -1.87 -12.43
N THR A 93 13.65 -3.04 -11.95
CA THR A 93 13.91 -4.21 -12.79
C THR A 93 12.68 -4.68 -13.54
N HIS A 94 11.50 -4.64 -12.90
CA HIS A 94 10.25 -5.10 -13.50
C HIS A 94 9.78 -4.24 -14.69
N ILE A 95 10.36 -3.05 -14.89
CA ILE A 95 10.03 -2.17 -16.01
C ILE A 95 10.60 -2.74 -17.32
N TYR A 96 11.75 -3.43 -17.25
CA TYR A 96 12.51 -3.89 -18.40
C TYR A 96 12.53 -5.41 -18.54
N ASP A 97 12.09 -6.16 -17.54
CA ASP A 97 12.14 -7.61 -17.49
C ASP A 97 10.74 -8.18 -17.30
N GLY A 98 10.23 -8.86 -18.36
CA GLY A 98 8.88 -9.44 -18.34
C GLY A 98 8.71 -10.52 -17.28
N ALA A 99 9.77 -11.32 -16.99
CA ALA A 99 9.70 -12.34 -15.95
C ALA A 99 9.57 -11.70 -14.57
N GLU A 100 10.27 -10.60 -14.34
CA GLU A 100 10.19 -9.86 -13.08
C GLU A 100 8.83 -9.18 -12.92
N ALA A 101 8.26 -8.66 -14.03
CA ALA A 101 6.93 -8.08 -14.02
C ALA A 101 5.87 -9.14 -13.65
N GLN A 102 5.97 -10.34 -14.19
CA GLN A 102 5.07 -11.46 -13.86
C GLN A 102 5.21 -11.85 -12.39
N ARG A 103 6.43 -11.92 -11.86
CA ARG A 103 6.68 -12.20 -10.45
C ARG A 103 6.01 -11.15 -9.57
N LEU A 104 6.18 -9.89 -9.91
CA LEU A 104 5.61 -8.78 -9.12
C LEU A 104 4.09 -8.84 -9.13
N VAL A 105 3.46 -9.07 -10.29
CA VAL A 105 2.01 -9.21 -10.37
C VAL A 105 1.52 -10.35 -9.47
N HIS A 106 2.21 -11.48 -9.51
CA HIS A 106 1.87 -12.64 -8.67
C HIS A 106 1.91 -12.27 -7.17
N VAL A 107 2.96 -11.58 -6.75
CA VAL A 107 3.12 -11.14 -5.34
C VAL A 107 2.06 -10.09 -4.98
N ILE A 108 1.75 -9.17 -5.89
CA ILE A 108 0.69 -8.18 -5.68
C ILE A 108 -0.63 -8.87 -5.40
N LEU A 109 -1.01 -9.84 -6.23
CA LEU A 109 -2.27 -10.55 -6.09
C LEU A 109 -2.36 -11.37 -4.80
N ASN A 110 -1.28 -12.04 -4.44
CA ASN A 110 -1.32 -13.06 -3.38
C ASN A 110 -0.90 -12.55 -2.00
N ARG A 111 -0.09 -11.48 -1.94
CA ARG A 111 0.42 -10.96 -0.67
C ARG A 111 0.04 -9.50 -0.42
N TYR A 112 0.16 -8.63 -1.42
CA TYR A 112 0.06 -7.18 -1.21
C TYR A 112 -1.39 -6.71 -1.15
N ILE A 113 -2.23 -7.15 -2.08
CA ILE A 113 -3.66 -6.78 -2.04
C ILE A 113 -4.32 -7.22 -0.73
N PRO A 114 -4.13 -8.45 -0.23
CA PRO A 114 -4.69 -8.82 1.08
C PRO A 114 -4.23 -7.90 2.21
N GLU A 115 -2.97 -7.46 2.20
CA GLU A 115 -2.45 -6.57 3.25
C GLU A 115 -3.01 -5.15 3.09
N PHE A 116 -3.17 -4.65 1.86
CA PHE A 116 -3.83 -3.37 1.62
C PHE A 116 -5.29 -3.37 2.11
N LEU A 117 -6.00 -4.47 1.87
CA LEU A 117 -7.38 -4.63 2.35
C LEU A 117 -7.44 -4.67 3.87
N ARG A 118 -6.48 -5.35 4.51
CA ARG A 118 -6.38 -5.42 5.96
C ARG A 118 -6.17 -4.04 6.56
N LEU A 119 -5.29 -3.22 5.98
CA LEU A 119 -5.08 -1.85 6.44
C LEU A 119 -6.37 -1.05 6.35
N ARG A 120 -7.05 -1.09 5.21
CA ARG A 120 -8.32 -0.38 5.02
C ARG A 120 -9.33 -0.75 6.10
N ASP A 121 -9.55 -2.06 6.29
CA ASP A 121 -10.59 -2.54 7.18
C ASP A 121 -10.28 -2.21 8.64
N ASN A 122 -9.03 -2.36 9.06
CA ASN A 122 -8.62 -2.05 10.42
C ASN A 122 -8.66 -0.55 10.71
N LEU A 123 -8.29 0.30 9.75
CA LEU A 123 -8.38 1.74 9.94
C LEU A 123 -9.84 2.21 10.02
N GLN A 124 -10.72 1.66 9.19
CA GLN A 124 -12.15 1.99 9.25
C GLN A 124 -12.76 1.59 10.58
N GLU A 125 -12.33 0.50 11.16
CA GLU A 125 -12.79 0.04 12.47
C GLU A 125 -12.23 0.90 13.61
N GLN A 126 -10.93 1.19 13.56
CA GLN A 126 -10.23 1.91 14.64
C GLN A 126 -10.53 3.40 14.63
N TYR A 127 -10.76 4.00 13.46
CA TYR A 127 -10.99 5.44 13.30
C TYR A 127 -12.28 5.71 12.51
N PRO A 128 -13.46 5.24 12.97
CA PRO A 128 -14.67 5.33 12.15
C PRO A 128 -15.11 6.76 11.84
N SER A 129 -14.78 7.73 12.69
CA SER A 129 -15.13 9.14 12.52
C SER A 129 -13.93 10.02 12.26
N SER A 130 -12.78 9.71 12.87
CA SER A 130 -11.58 10.56 12.83
C SER A 130 -10.98 10.68 11.44
N LEU A 131 -11.13 9.65 10.60
CA LEU A 131 -10.61 9.67 9.23
C LEU A 131 -11.25 10.76 8.38
N ASN A 132 -12.46 11.19 8.71
CA ASN A 132 -13.16 12.28 8.02
C ASN A 132 -12.68 13.66 8.48
N LEU A 133 -12.05 13.74 9.64
CA LEU A 133 -11.54 14.99 10.23
C LEU A 133 -10.08 15.25 9.91
N LEU A 134 -9.36 14.22 9.56
CA LEU A 134 -7.94 14.30 9.16
C LEU A 134 -7.80 14.67 7.66
#